data_9be2d425e47768cd3a7a1de76c59a7d3
#
_entry.id   9be2d425e47768cd3a7a1de76c59a7d3
#
_cell.length_a   1.000
_cell.length_b   1.000
_cell.length_c   1.000
_cell.angle_alpha   90.00
_cell.angle_beta   90.00
_cell.angle_gamma   90.00
#
_symmetry.space_group_name_H-M   'P 1'
#
loop_
_entity.id
_entity.type
_entity.pdbx_description
1 polymer ?
#
loop_
_entity_poly.entity_id
_entity_poly.type
_entity_poly.pdbx_seq_one_letter_code
_entity_poly.pdbx_strand_id
1 'polypeptide(L)'
;MIPDDLRLAQVDMSEYGLPQKRKRIILLGLSKDYFGENAVELLNRFYNELLPTYKRRRMSVGEAIGDLPRLLPLRDSVDKKISHALAETRNCPSDHEPRFHNARDTAVFQMLAEDIRSGRNEFSSIESLKRLYTSLTGRQSNIHKYHVLKSDEPSNLIPAHLFKDGLRHIHPDPEQARSITIREAARLQGFPDDFQFCGSQGDKYKMIGNAVPPYFSKLVAEALHELLKDC
;
A
#
# COMPACT_ATOMS: atom_id res chain seq x y z
N MET A 1 -13.15 -26.34 11.92
CA MET A 1 -14.47 -25.76 11.61
C MET A 1 -14.22 -24.37 11.05
N ILE A 2 -14.93 -23.96 10.03
CA ILE A 2 -14.88 -22.60 9.44
C ILE A 2 -16.13 -21.88 9.95
N PRO A 3 -16.10 -20.56 10.20
CA PRO A 3 -17.29 -19.82 10.59
C PRO A 3 -18.42 -20.02 9.57
N ASP A 4 -19.64 -20.25 10.04
CA ASP A 4 -20.81 -20.42 9.18
C ASP A 4 -21.10 -19.16 8.35
N ASP A 5 -20.74 -17.98 8.87
CA ASP A 5 -20.80 -16.72 8.14
C ASP A 5 -19.39 -16.21 7.77
N LEU A 6 -18.99 -16.46 6.52
CA LEU A 6 -17.72 -15.97 5.97
C LEU A 6 -17.57 -14.44 5.99
N ARG A 7 -18.67 -13.68 6.18
CA ARG A 7 -18.61 -12.21 6.31
C ARG A 7 -17.91 -11.80 7.60
N LEU A 8 -18.00 -12.60 8.67
CA LEU A 8 -17.29 -12.35 9.91
C LEU A 8 -15.76 -12.48 9.75
N ALA A 9 -15.34 -13.33 8.82
CA ALA A 9 -13.94 -13.53 8.50
C ALA A 9 -13.35 -12.46 7.53
N GLN A 10 -14.20 -11.59 6.97
CA GLN A 10 -13.77 -10.52 6.07
C GLN A 10 -13.25 -9.32 6.89
N VAL A 11 -11.98 -9.02 6.73
CA VAL A 11 -11.29 -7.95 7.45
C VAL A 11 -10.78 -6.90 6.46
N ASP A 12 -11.05 -5.62 6.72
CA ASP A 12 -10.35 -4.49 6.10
C ASP A 12 -9.17 -4.08 7.01
N MET A 13 -7.96 -4.40 6.59
CA MET A 13 -6.76 -4.17 7.40
C MET A 13 -6.51 -2.69 7.69
N SER A 14 -7.11 -1.77 6.92
CA SER A 14 -7.04 -0.33 7.22
C SER A 14 -7.73 0.03 8.53
N GLU A 15 -8.72 -0.75 8.99
CA GLU A 15 -9.37 -0.56 10.29
C GLU A 15 -8.51 -1.00 11.48
N TYR A 16 -7.39 -1.61 11.20
CA TYR A 16 -6.41 -2.07 12.19
C TYR A 16 -5.12 -1.24 12.17
N GLY A 17 -5.15 -0.06 11.53
CA GLY A 17 -4.00 0.86 11.48
C GLY A 17 -3.04 0.62 10.32
N LEU A 18 -3.35 -0.29 9.37
CA LEU A 18 -2.56 -0.40 8.15
C LEU A 18 -2.86 0.80 7.22
N PRO A 19 -1.87 1.51 6.69
CA PRO A 19 -2.09 2.64 5.78
C PRO A 19 -2.47 2.20 4.35
N GLN A 20 -3.30 1.16 4.24
CA GLN A 20 -3.73 0.55 2.98
C GLN A 20 -5.13 -0.04 3.09
N LYS A 21 -6.00 0.26 2.14
CA LYS A 21 -7.32 -0.37 1.96
C LYS A 21 -7.12 -1.79 1.43
N ARG A 22 -7.05 -2.79 2.34
CA ARG A 22 -6.77 -4.19 2.00
C ARG A 22 -7.78 -5.11 2.66
N LYS A 23 -8.79 -5.50 1.90
CA LYS A 23 -9.79 -6.47 2.36
C LYS A 23 -9.34 -7.90 2.09
N ARG A 24 -9.40 -8.75 3.10
CA ARG A 24 -9.07 -10.18 3.01
C ARG A 24 -9.99 -11.00 3.89
N ILE A 25 -10.17 -12.25 3.52
CA ILE A 25 -10.78 -13.24 4.40
C ILE A 25 -9.66 -13.88 5.24
N ILE A 26 -9.83 -13.86 6.54
CA ILE A 26 -8.94 -14.53 7.49
C ILE A 26 -9.66 -15.78 7.97
N LEU A 27 -9.12 -16.94 7.64
CA LEU A 27 -9.68 -18.23 8.04
C LEU A 27 -8.86 -18.81 9.21
N LEU A 28 -9.52 -19.02 10.33
CA LEU A 28 -8.99 -19.75 11.47
C LEU A 28 -9.67 -21.11 11.57
N GLY A 29 -8.90 -22.17 11.72
CA GLY A 29 -9.39 -23.52 11.97
C GLY A 29 -8.85 -24.06 13.30
N LEU A 30 -9.72 -24.66 14.11
CA LEU A 30 -9.37 -25.35 15.33
C LEU A 30 -9.62 -26.85 15.19
N SER A 31 -8.70 -27.67 15.70
CA SER A 31 -8.83 -29.13 15.71
C SER A 31 -9.94 -29.55 16.65
N LYS A 32 -10.93 -30.29 16.16
CA LYS A 32 -11.98 -30.85 16.99
C LYS A 32 -11.47 -31.92 17.96
N ASP A 33 -10.44 -32.65 17.57
CA ASP A 33 -9.86 -33.71 18.43
C ASP A 33 -9.17 -33.10 19.66
N TYR A 34 -8.66 -31.86 19.53
CA TYR A 34 -8.00 -31.18 20.65
C TYR A 34 -8.97 -30.31 21.48
N PHE A 35 -9.81 -29.48 20.79
CA PHE A 35 -10.67 -28.49 21.45
C PHE A 35 -12.09 -29.02 21.72
N GLY A 36 -12.50 -30.15 21.15
CA GLY A 36 -13.82 -30.75 21.35
C GLY A 36 -14.94 -29.78 20.96
N GLU A 37 -15.99 -29.75 21.79
CA GLU A 37 -17.15 -28.85 21.63
C GLU A 37 -16.79 -27.35 21.78
N ASN A 38 -15.73 -27.02 22.51
CA ASN A 38 -15.27 -25.64 22.73
C ASN A 38 -14.76 -24.97 21.46
N ALA A 39 -14.43 -25.73 20.39
CA ALA A 39 -13.88 -25.18 19.16
C ALA A 39 -14.77 -24.10 18.53
N VAL A 40 -16.09 -24.26 18.61
CA VAL A 40 -17.05 -23.29 18.04
C VAL A 40 -17.07 -21.99 18.83
N GLU A 41 -17.10 -22.11 20.15
CA GLU A 41 -17.10 -20.95 21.07
C GLU A 41 -15.81 -20.16 20.94
N LEU A 42 -14.67 -20.83 20.89
CA LEU A 42 -13.35 -20.20 20.68
C LEU A 42 -13.27 -19.46 19.32
N LEU A 43 -13.79 -20.04 18.23
CA LEU A 43 -13.84 -19.35 16.94
C LEU A 43 -14.72 -18.10 16.99
N ASN A 44 -15.89 -18.19 17.63
CA ASN A 44 -16.80 -17.05 17.81
C ASN A 44 -16.13 -15.95 18.65
N ARG A 45 -15.47 -16.32 19.73
CA ARG A 45 -14.71 -15.38 20.57
C ARG A 45 -13.60 -14.70 19.80
N PHE A 46 -12.84 -15.45 18.97
CA PHE A 46 -11.78 -14.86 18.14
C PHE A 46 -12.30 -13.77 17.21
N TYR A 47 -13.35 -14.06 16.41
CA TYR A 47 -13.83 -13.14 15.38
C TYR A 47 -14.68 -12.01 15.94
N ASN A 48 -15.49 -12.25 16.97
CA ASN A 48 -16.48 -11.28 17.46
C ASN A 48 -15.98 -10.44 18.65
N GLU A 49 -14.98 -10.94 19.39
CA GLU A 49 -14.48 -10.28 20.59
C GLU A 49 -13.00 -9.92 20.46
N LEU A 50 -12.09 -10.89 20.36
CA LEU A 50 -10.67 -10.63 20.43
C LEU A 50 -10.13 -9.83 19.25
N LEU A 51 -10.33 -10.28 18.02
CA LEU A 51 -9.80 -9.59 16.84
C LEU A 51 -10.33 -8.14 16.74
N PRO A 52 -11.61 -7.84 17.01
CA PRO A 52 -12.12 -6.47 17.03
C PRO A 52 -11.45 -5.53 18.05
N THR A 53 -10.93 -6.02 19.17
CA THR A 53 -10.25 -5.16 20.18
C THR A 53 -8.98 -4.53 19.63
N TYR A 54 -8.39 -5.10 18.60
CA TYR A 54 -7.20 -4.59 17.91
C TYR A 54 -7.51 -3.54 16.85
N LYS A 55 -8.79 -3.19 16.62
CA LYS A 55 -9.14 -2.10 15.70
C LYS A 55 -8.55 -0.78 16.15
N ARG A 56 -8.04 -0.02 15.17
CA ARG A 56 -7.38 1.27 15.39
C ARG A 56 -7.82 2.27 14.34
N ARG A 57 -7.56 3.54 14.60
CA ARG A 57 -7.75 4.60 13.62
C ARG A 57 -7.01 4.25 12.32
N ARG A 58 -7.66 4.50 11.20
CA ARG A 58 -7.05 4.38 9.89
C ARG A 58 -5.86 5.33 9.77
N MET A 59 -4.74 4.82 9.32
CA MET A 59 -3.54 5.60 9.04
C MET A 59 -3.58 6.05 7.58
N SER A 60 -3.26 7.31 7.33
CA SER A 60 -3.21 7.87 5.98
C SER A 60 -1.84 7.62 5.31
N VAL A 61 -1.80 7.85 3.98
CA VAL A 61 -0.53 7.81 3.22
C VAL A 61 0.44 8.86 3.76
N GLY A 62 -0.02 10.09 4.03
CA GLY A 62 0.82 11.16 4.55
C GLY A 62 1.46 10.82 5.89
N GLU A 63 0.72 10.17 6.80
CA GLU A 63 1.25 9.70 8.07
C GLU A 63 2.28 8.57 7.92
N ALA A 64 2.12 7.73 6.91
CA ALA A 64 3.00 6.57 6.71
C ALA A 64 4.32 6.90 6.00
N ILE A 65 4.31 7.85 5.06
CA ILE A 65 5.47 8.12 4.19
C ILE A 65 5.91 9.60 4.18
N GLY A 66 5.18 10.50 4.84
CA GLY A 66 5.45 11.94 4.76
C GLY A 66 6.71 12.42 5.48
N ASP A 67 7.29 11.61 6.35
CA ASP A 67 8.56 11.87 7.04
C ASP A 67 9.80 11.40 6.24
N LEU A 68 9.59 10.65 5.15
CA LEU A 68 10.68 10.20 4.28
C LEU A 68 11.32 11.38 3.53
N PRO A 69 12.63 11.34 3.29
CA PRO A 69 13.32 12.37 2.51
C PRO A 69 12.68 12.58 1.14
N ARG A 70 12.52 13.84 0.74
CA ARG A 70 11.91 14.17 -0.55
C ARG A 70 12.84 13.84 -1.72
N LEU A 71 12.26 13.32 -2.80
CA LEU A 71 12.93 12.98 -4.04
C LEU A 71 12.41 13.91 -5.15
N LEU A 72 13.21 14.88 -5.57
CA LEU A 72 12.80 15.89 -6.53
C LEU A 72 13.29 15.57 -7.94
N PRO A 73 12.52 15.90 -9.00
CA PRO A 73 12.91 15.68 -10.38
C PRO A 73 14.15 16.51 -10.74
N LEU A 74 15.08 15.88 -11.46
CA LEU A 74 16.25 16.53 -12.03
C LEU A 74 15.88 17.19 -13.35
N ARG A 75 16.14 18.51 -13.48
CA ARG A 75 15.83 19.27 -14.70
C ARG A 75 16.73 18.88 -15.87
N ASP A 76 18.04 18.64 -15.60
CA ASP A 76 19.05 18.31 -16.59
C ASP A 76 19.85 17.09 -16.14
N SER A 77 19.24 15.90 -16.22
CA SER A 77 19.96 14.69 -15.89
C SER A 77 20.93 14.31 -16.99
N VAL A 78 22.22 14.35 -16.68
CA VAL A 78 23.31 13.84 -17.55
C VAL A 78 23.20 12.31 -17.68
N ASP A 79 22.74 11.64 -16.64
CA ASP A 79 22.48 10.19 -16.66
C ASP A 79 21.03 9.92 -17.04
N LYS A 80 20.85 9.33 -18.24
CA LYS A 80 19.53 8.94 -18.75
C LYS A 80 18.81 7.86 -17.92
N LYS A 81 19.42 7.38 -16.84
CA LYS A 81 18.85 6.37 -15.94
C LYS A 81 18.38 6.96 -14.61
N ILE A 82 18.72 8.21 -14.29
CA ILE A 82 18.36 8.87 -13.05
C ILE A 82 17.45 10.04 -13.38
N SER A 83 16.23 10.03 -12.83
CA SER A 83 15.24 11.09 -13.06
C SER A 83 14.98 11.97 -11.84
N HIS A 84 15.36 11.52 -10.64
CA HIS A 84 15.13 12.22 -9.38
C HIS A 84 16.35 12.08 -8.46
N ALA A 85 16.51 13.04 -7.56
CA ALA A 85 17.52 13.00 -6.52
C ALA A 85 16.94 13.42 -5.16
N LEU A 86 17.62 13.03 -4.08
CA LEU A 86 17.29 13.49 -2.74
C LEU A 86 17.38 15.02 -2.65
N ALA A 87 16.37 15.66 -2.10
CA ALA A 87 16.38 17.11 -1.85
C ALA A 87 17.36 17.49 -0.72
N GLU A 88 17.56 16.57 0.23
CA GLU A 88 18.43 16.76 1.39
C GLU A 88 19.20 15.47 1.68
N THR A 89 20.48 15.60 2.06
CA THR A 89 21.35 14.47 2.45
C THR A 89 21.12 14.08 3.92
N ARG A 90 19.90 13.75 4.30
CA ARG A 90 19.59 13.21 5.64
C ARG A 90 19.59 11.68 5.62
N ASN A 91 19.53 11.05 6.80
CA ASN A 91 19.40 9.61 6.96
C ASN A 91 18.27 9.07 6.07
N CYS A 92 18.62 8.54 4.90
CA CYS A 92 17.70 7.97 3.97
C CYS A 92 17.65 6.45 4.23
N PRO A 93 16.48 5.87 4.54
CA PRO A 93 16.38 4.44 4.70
C PRO A 93 16.69 3.72 3.40
N SER A 94 17.15 2.47 3.48
CA SER A 94 17.41 1.63 2.31
C SER A 94 16.15 1.50 1.45
N ASP A 95 16.33 1.30 0.14
CA ASP A 95 15.23 1.11 -0.81
C ASP A 95 14.33 2.34 -1.03
N HIS A 96 14.81 3.55 -0.66
CA HIS A 96 14.11 4.80 -0.93
C HIS A 96 14.64 5.51 -2.19
N GLU A 97 14.94 4.73 -3.24
CA GLU A 97 15.33 5.25 -4.54
C GLU A 97 14.12 5.23 -5.49
N PRO A 98 13.94 6.30 -6.32
CA PRO A 98 12.83 6.37 -7.26
C PRO A 98 13.08 5.45 -8.46
N ARG A 99 12.00 5.04 -9.11
CA ARG A 99 12.10 4.53 -10.48
C ARG A 99 12.50 5.64 -11.43
N PHE A 100 13.10 5.27 -12.54
CA PHE A 100 13.25 6.21 -13.63
C PHE A 100 11.87 6.58 -14.22
N HIS A 101 11.63 7.87 -14.36
CA HIS A 101 10.49 8.43 -15.09
C HIS A 101 11.00 9.39 -16.16
N ASN A 102 10.48 9.26 -17.39
CA ASN A 102 10.80 10.21 -18.45
C ASN A 102 10.11 11.56 -18.20
N ALA A 103 10.53 12.61 -18.90
CA ALA A 103 10.01 13.96 -18.71
C ALA A 103 8.48 14.06 -18.88
N ARG A 104 7.90 13.30 -19.84
CA ARG A 104 6.46 13.26 -20.05
C ARG A 104 5.75 12.69 -18.82
N ASP A 105 6.20 11.56 -18.30
CA ASP A 105 5.55 10.88 -17.17
C ASP A 105 5.67 11.74 -15.91
N THR A 106 6.84 12.37 -15.68
CA THR A 106 7.05 13.34 -14.59
C THR A 106 6.06 14.53 -14.68
N ALA A 107 5.90 15.13 -15.85
CA ALA A 107 4.95 16.22 -16.04
C ALA A 107 3.49 15.79 -15.80
N VAL A 108 3.12 14.58 -16.24
CA VAL A 108 1.78 14.02 -16.00
C VAL A 108 1.54 13.76 -14.51
N PHE A 109 2.52 13.20 -13.81
CA PHE A 109 2.39 12.93 -12.37
C PHE A 109 2.25 14.23 -11.58
N GLN A 110 3.05 15.25 -11.90
CA GLN A 110 2.94 16.57 -11.30
C GLN A 110 1.54 17.16 -11.51
N MET A 111 1.06 17.17 -12.75
CA MET A 111 -0.26 17.71 -13.11
C MET A 111 -1.38 16.99 -12.36
N LEU A 112 -1.37 15.66 -12.31
CA LEU A 112 -2.40 14.87 -11.65
C LEU A 112 -2.37 15.05 -10.12
N ALA A 113 -1.20 15.12 -9.52
CA ALA A 113 -1.07 15.34 -8.09
C ALA A 113 -1.49 16.77 -7.70
N GLU A 114 -1.17 17.78 -8.54
CA GLU A 114 -1.62 19.15 -8.36
C GLU A 114 -3.13 19.32 -8.53
N ASP A 115 -3.74 18.59 -9.47
CA ASP A 115 -5.19 18.58 -9.66
C ASP A 115 -5.93 18.13 -8.40
N ILE A 116 -5.42 17.07 -7.72
CA ILE A 116 -5.98 16.59 -6.44
C ILE A 116 -5.68 17.59 -5.32
N ARG A 117 -4.42 18.05 -5.17
CA ARG A 117 -4.00 18.96 -4.11
C ARG A 117 -4.77 20.27 -4.13
N SER A 118 -5.04 20.81 -5.33
CA SER A 118 -5.79 22.07 -5.51
C SER A 118 -7.30 21.90 -5.37
N GLY A 119 -7.81 20.66 -5.31
CA GLY A 119 -9.24 20.37 -5.24
C GLY A 119 -10.00 20.55 -6.56
N ARG A 120 -9.33 20.80 -7.69
CA ARG A 120 -10.00 20.91 -8.99
C ARG A 120 -10.66 19.63 -9.43
N ASN A 121 -9.98 18.49 -9.20
CA ASN A 121 -10.49 17.15 -9.49
C ASN A 121 -10.96 16.94 -10.96
N GLU A 122 -10.31 17.57 -11.91
CA GLU A 122 -10.61 17.46 -13.35
C GLU A 122 -10.41 16.03 -13.86
N PHE A 123 -9.40 15.32 -13.29
CA PHE A 123 -9.03 13.95 -13.63
C PHE A 123 -9.51 12.93 -12.58
N SER A 124 -10.66 13.19 -11.94
CA SER A 124 -11.19 12.30 -10.88
C SER A 124 -11.97 11.10 -11.41
N SER A 125 -12.47 11.16 -12.65
CA SER A 125 -13.23 10.06 -13.27
C SER A 125 -12.35 9.09 -14.05
N ILE A 126 -12.81 7.83 -14.12
CA ILE A 126 -12.15 6.80 -14.94
C ILE A 126 -12.07 7.23 -16.41
N GLU A 127 -13.11 7.86 -16.92
CA GLU A 127 -13.21 8.34 -18.30
C GLU A 127 -12.23 9.48 -18.58
N SER A 128 -12.07 10.44 -17.67
CA SER A 128 -11.10 11.53 -17.83
C SER A 128 -9.67 11.00 -17.84
N LEU A 129 -9.33 10.05 -16.97
CA LEU A 129 -8.01 9.40 -16.93
C LEU A 129 -7.73 8.53 -18.17
N LYS A 130 -8.74 7.84 -18.71
CA LYS A 130 -8.61 7.10 -19.97
C LYS A 130 -8.37 8.03 -21.15
N ARG A 131 -9.12 9.13 -21.23
CA ARG A 131 -8.94 10.16 -22.26
C ARG A 131 -7.53 10.78 -22.19
N LEU A 132 -7.08 11.14 -21.00
CA LEU A 132 -5.73 11.65 -20.77
C LEU A 132 -4.68 10.64 -21.27
N TYR A 133 -4.80 9.36 -20.88
CA TYR A 133 -3.87 8.32 -21.33
C TYR A 133 -3.85 8.20 -22.87
N THR A 134 -5.02 8.21 -23.49
CA THR A 134 -5.16 8.11 -24.96
C THR A 134 -4.53 9.33 -25.65
N SER A 135 -4.77 10.54 -25.14
CA SER A 135 -4.20 11.76 -25.71
C SER A 135 -2.67 11.79 -25.65
N LEU A 136 -2.10 11.26 -24.57
CA LEU A 136 -0.64 11.24 -24.34
C LEU A 136 0.10 10.12 -25.10
N THR A 137 -0.56 9.00 -25.33
CA THR A 137 0.10 7.80 -25.87
C THR A 137 -0.40 7.35 -27.24
N GLY A 138 -1.52 7.89 -27.71
CA GLY A 138 -2.23 7.44 -28.90
C GLY A 138 -2.87 6.04 -28.76
N ARG A 139 -2.85 5.44 -27.54
CA ARG A 139 -3.34 4.08 -27.28
C ARG A 139 -4.57 4.09 -26.40
N GLN A 140 -5.58 3.34 -26.78
CA GLN A 140 -6.74 3.12 -25.92
C GLN A 140 -6.41 2.10 -24.80
N SER A 141 -7.03 2.28 -23.64
CA SER A 141 -6.97 1.33 -22.54
C SER A 141 -8.35 1.10 -21.95
N ASN A 142 -8.71 -0.17 -21.73
CA ASN A 142 -9.97 -0.54 -21.09
C ASN A 142 -10.01 -0.17 -19.60
N ILE A 143 -8.84 0.03 -18.98
CA ILE A 143 -8.70 0.47 -17.58
C ILE A 143 -7.93 1.78 -17.53
N HIS A 144 -8.24 2.63 -16.54
CA HIS A 144 -7.43 3.81 -16.28
C HIS A 144 -6.04 3.37 -15.78
N LYS A 145 -5.00 4.07 -16.24
CA LYS A 145 -3.61 3.76 -15.90
C LYS A 145 -3.12 4.55 -14.70
N TYR A 146 -3.61 5.77 -14.52
CA TYR A 146 -3.09 6.68 -13.50
C TYR A 146 -3.93 6.65 -12.23
N HIS A 147 -3.27 6.65 -11.08
CA HIS A 147 -3.88 6.87 -9.78
C HIS A 147 -2.88 7.54 -8.85
N VAL A 148 -3.20 8.76 -8.43
CA VAL A 148 -2.45 9.49 -7.41
C VAL A 148 -2.95 9.06 -6.04
N LEU A 149 -2.04 8.73 -5.14
CA LEU A 149 -2.39 8.48 -3.74
C LEU A 149 -2.86 9.79 -3.09
N LYS A 150 -3.81 9.70 -2.19
CA LYS A 150 -4.25 10.84 -1.40
C LYS A 150 -3.52 10.85 -0.07
N SER A 151 -3.00 12.02 0.31
CA SER A 151 -2.22 12.17 1.54
C SER A 151 -3.03 11.90 2.81
N ASP A 152 -4.33 12.20 2.79
CA ASP A 152 -5.26 12.14 3.92
C ASP A 152 -6.04 10.82 4.03
N GLU A 153 -5.86 9.90 3.08
CA GLU A 153 -6.52 8.59 3.08
C GLU A 153 -5.50 7.43 3.14
N PRO A 154 -5.92 6.21 3.57
CA PRO A 154 -5.14 5.00 3.32
C PRO A 154 -4.95 4.76 1.82
N SER A 155 -3.81 4.22 1.41
CA SER A 155 -3.52 3.90 0.01
C SER A 155 -4.51 2.86 -0.55
N ASN A 156 -4.60 2.80 -1.87
CA ASN A 156 -5.16 1.63 -2.55
C ASN A 156 -4.26 0.40 -2.32
N LEU A 157 -4.79 -0.78 -2.63
CA LEU A 157 -4.07 -2.05 -2.51
C LEU A 157 -2.72 -2.03 -3.24
N ILE A 158 -1.64 -2.38 -2.55
CA ILE A 158 -0.32 -2.63 -3.12
C ILE A 158 -0.32 -4.04 -3.74
N PRO A 159 -0.31 -4.17 -5.07
CA PRO A 159 -0.35 -5.47 -5.74
C PRO A 159 1.05 -6.00 -6.05
N ALA A 160 1.19 -7.31 -6.23
CA ALA A 160 2.44 -7.93 -6.65
C ALA A 160 2.99 -7.39 -7.99
N HIS A 161 2.10 -6.97 -8.89
CA HIS A 161 2.46 -6.44 -10.20
C HIS A 161 2.83 -4.94 -10.20
N LEU A 162 2.94 -4.29 -9.03
CA LEU A 162 3.44 -2.92 -8.90
C LEU A 162 4.83 -2.74 -9.58
N PHE A 163 5.61 -3.81 -9.68
CA PHE A 163 6.91 -3.79 -10.36
C PHE A 163 6.84 -3.44 -11.86
N LYS A 164 5.71 -3.69 -12.53
CA LYS A 164 5.57 -3.47 -13.99
C LYS A 164 5.53 -1.98 -14.33
N ASP A 165 4.67 -1.26 -13.64
CA ASP A 165 4.57 0.19 -13.74
C ASP A 165 4.10 0.76 -12.39
N GLY A 166 4.50 1.97 -12.06
CA GLY A 166 4.08 2.68 -10.85
C GLY A 166 2.88 3.59 -11.06
N LEU A 167 2.25 3.56 -12.22
CA LEU A 167 1.25 4.56 -12.63
C LEU A 167 0.01 4.61 -11.74
N ARG A 168 -0.29 3.52 -11.04
CA ARG A 168 -1.42 3.44 -10.11
C ARG A 168 -1.05 3.75 -8.66
N HIS A 169 0.19 4.16 -8.41
CA HIS A 169 0.70 4.54 -7.10
C HIS A 169 1.63 5.75 -7.25
N ILE A 170 1.05 6.85 -7.77
CA ILE A 170 1.75 8.12 -7.92
C ILE A 170 1.79 8.80 -6.56
N HIS A 171 2.95 9.35 -6.20
CA HIS A 171 3.17 10.05 -4.93
C HIS A 171 2.24 11.27 -4.81
N PRO A 172 1.65 11.55 -3.62
CA PRO A 172 0.67 12.62 -3.45
C PRO A 172 1.27 14.03 -3.53
N ASP A 173 2.57 14.19 -3.29
CA ASP A 173 3.25 15.48 -3.40
C ASP A 173 3.61 15.78 -4.85
N PRO A 174 2.99 16.80 -5.50
CA PRO A 174 3.22 17.13 -6.90
C PRO A 174 4.65 17.61 -7.18
N GLU A 175 5.38 18.11 -6.19
CA GLU A 175 6.76 18.51 -6.39
C GLU A 175 7.69 17.31 -6.57
N GLN A 176 7.33 16.16 -6.04
CA GLN A 176 8.08 14.92 -6.24
C GLN A 176 7.76 14.21 -7.56
N ALA A 177 6.59 14.41 -8.15
CA ALA A 177 6.20 14.04 -9.53
C ALA A 177 6.68 12.63 -9.97
N ARG A 178 6.45 11.62 -9.15
CA ARG A 178 6.96 10.24 -9.34
C ARG A 178 5.99 9.18 -8.83
N SER A 179 6.23 7.93 -9.17
CA SER A 179 5.60 6.82 -8.45
C SER A 179 6.30 6.57 -7.11
N ILE A 180 5.64 5.83 -6.21
CA ILE A 180 6.20 5.49 -4.90
C ILE A 180 7.45 4.61 -5.04
N THR A 181 8.38 4.74 -4.08
CA THR A 181 9.59 3.93 -3.94
C THR A 181 9.29 2.57 -3.32
N ILE A 182 10.30 1.69 -3.27
CA ILE A 182 10.20 0.39 -2.59
C ILE A 182 9.95 0.62 -1.10
N ARG A 183 10.67 1.56 -0.45
CA ARG A 183 10.49 1.86 0.97
C ARG A 183 9.11 2.40 1.29
N GLU A 184 8.58 3.30 0.46
CA GLU A 184 7.21 3.80 0.59
C GLU A 184 6.18 2.68 0.43
N ALA A 185 6.33 1.82 -0.57
CA ALA A 185 5.47 0.65 -0.75
C ALA A 185 5.56 -0.31 0.45
N ALA A 186 6.75 -0.51 1.02
CA ALA A 186 6.97 -1.34 2.19
C ALA A 186 6.26 -0.77 3.44
N ARG A 187 6.39 0.53 3.70
CA ARG A 187 5.69 1.18 4.81
C ARG A 187 4.17 1.11 4.66
N LEU A 188 3.65 1.33 3.44
CA LEU A 188 2.21 1.19 3.14
C LEU A 188 1.72 -0.25 3.31
N GLN A 189 2.59 -1.25 3.16
CA GLN A 189 2.30 -2.67 3.42
C GLN A 189 2.54 -3.07 4.89
N GLY A 190 3.03 -2.15 5.75
CA GLY A 190 3.27 -2.38 7.17
C GLY A 190 4.57 -3.11 7.49
N PHE A 191 5.58 -3.02 6.62
CA PHE A 191 6.95 -3.44 6.93
C PHE A 191 7.67 -2.38 7.75
N PRO A 192 8.52 -2.77 8.71
CA PRO A 192 9.38 -1.85 9.43
C PRO A 192 10.55 -1.36 8.55
N ASP A 193 11.16 -0.23 8.92
CA ASP A 193 12.21 0.40 8.10
C ASP A 193 13.54 -0.36 8.09
N ASP A 194 13.80 -1.17 9.09
CA ASP A 194 14.99 -2.02 9.20
C ASP A 194 14.87 -3.32 8.39
N PHE A 195 13.67 -3.62 7.83
CA PHE A 195 13.50 -4.81 7.01
C PHE A 195 14.27 -4.66 5.69
N GLN A 196 15.14 -5.65 5.42
CA GLN A 196 15.99 -5.70 4.24
C GLN A 196 15.36 -6.56 3.14
N PHE A 197 15.11 -5.96 1.97
CA PHE A 197 14.64 -6.69 0.79
C PHE A 197 15.85 -7.12 -0.08
N CYS A 198 15.81 -8.33 -0.62
CA CYS A 198 16.85 -8.85 -1.50
C CYS A 198 16.40 -8.89 -2.97
N GLY A 199 17.35 -8.92 -3.90
CA GLY A 199 17.08 -9.04 -5.33
C GLY A 199 16.94 -7.70 -6.05
N SER A 200 16.45 -7.77 -7.29
CA SER A 200 16.24 -6.61 -8.14
C SER A 200 15.10 -5.71 -7.62
N GLN A 201 15.04 -4.46 -8.10
CA GLN A 201 13.93 -3.55 -7.79
C GLN A 201 12.57 -4.21 -8.06
N GLY A 202 12.45 -4.95 -9.19
CA GLY A 202 11.23 -5.67 -9.52
C GLY A 202 10.88 -6.77 -8.52
N ASP A 203 11.88 -7.50 -8.03
CA ASP A 203 11.67 -8.59 -7.06
C ASP A 203 11.25 -8.02 -5.69
N LYS A 204 11.84 -6.92 -5.25
CA LYS A 204 11.47 -6.24 -4.01
C LYS A 204 10.00 -5.79 -4.03
N TYR A 205 9.52 -5.17 -5.11
CA TYR A 205 8.10 -4.82 -5.25
C TYR A 205 7.17 -6.05 -5.26
N LYS A 206 7.60 -7.17 -5.91
CA LYS A 206 6.82 -8.41 -5.88
C LYS A 206 6.72 -9.00 -4.48
N MET A 207 7.82 -9.01 -3.72
CA MET A 207 7.83 -9.47 -2.34
C MET A 207 6.85 -8.65 -1.48
N ILE A 208 6.90 -7.32 -1.58
CA ILE A 208 5.98 -6.44 -0.83
C ILE A 208 4.53 -6.73 -1.19
N GLY A 209 4.18 -6.77 -2.48
CA GLY A 209 2.79 -6.96 -2.91
C GLY A 209 2.20 -8.33 -2.58
N ASN A 210 3.04 -9.38 -2.56
CA ASN A 210 2.65 -10.75 -2.20
C ASN A 210 2.59 -10.97 -0.69
N ALA A 211 3.21 -10.12 0.11
CA ALA A 211 3.26 -10.32 1.54
C ALA A 211 1.88 -10.20 2.21
N VAL A 212 1.68 -11.00 3.25
CA VAL A 212 0.73 -10.67 4.30
C VAL A 212 1.34 -9.51 5.08
N PRO A 213 0.62 -8.39 5.31
CA PRO A 213 1.17 -7.24 6.03
C PRO A 213 1.74 -7.64 7.40
N PRO A 214 3.06 -7.45 7.66
CA PRO A 214 3.68 -7.92 8.90
C PRO A 214 3.05 -7.32 10.15
N TYR A 215 2.73 -6.04 10.10
CA TYR A 215 2.03 -5.35 11.18
C TYR A 215 0.69 -6.03 11.53
N PHE A 216 -0.15 -6.34 10.53
CA PHE A 216 -1.44 -7.00 10.75
C PHE A 216 -1.25 -8.46 11.22
N SER A 217 -0.26 -9.18 10.67
CA SER A 217 0.06 -10.55 11.11
C SER A 217 0.41 -10.60 12.60
N LYS A 218 1.13 -9.58 13.11
CA LYS A 218 1.43 -9.46 14.54
C LYS A 218 0.15 -9.33 15.38
N LEU A 219 -0.81 -8.48 14.97
CA LEU A 219 -2.08 -8.32 15.68
C LEU A 219 -2.90 -9.62 15.72
N VAL A 220 -2.94 -10.36 14.61
CA VAL A 220 -3.59 -11.68 14.56
C VAL A 220 -2.90 -12.66 15.49
N ALA A 221 -1.57 -12.70 15.53
CA ALA A 221 -0.81 -13.55 16.42
C ALA A 221 -1.05 -13.23 17.91
N GLU A 222 -1.13 -11.95 18.25
CA GLU A 222 -1.46 -11.49 19.61
C GLU A 222 -2.88 -11.93 20.01
N ALA A 223 -3.88 -11.76 19.13
CA ALA A 223 -5.25 -12.22 19.37
C ALA A 223 -5.33 -13.76 19.54
N LEU A 224 -4.58 -14.50 18.72
CA LEU A 224 -4.51 -15.96 18.86
C LEU A 224 -3.82 -16.41 20.16
N HIS A 225 -2.75 -15.72 20.55
CA HIS A 225 -2.07 -15.99 21.81
C HIS A 225 -2.99 -15.76 23.02
N GLU A 226 -3.79 -14.69 22.97
CA GLU A 226 -4.80 -14.41 24.01
C GLU A 226 -5.90 -15.47 24.03
N LEU A 227 -6.40 -15.87 22.86
CA LEU A 227 -7.38 -16.95 22.74
C LEU A 227 -6.93 -18.26 23.41
N LEU A 228 -5.64 -18.61 23.24
CA LEU A 228 -5.08 -19.88 23.68
C LEU A 228 -4.60 -19.87 25.15
N LYS A 229 -4.58 -18.72 25.83
CA LYS A 229 -4.25 -18.67 27.26
C LYS A 229 -5.32 -19.28 28.15
N ASP A 230 -6.56 -19.27 27.68
CA ASP A 230 -7.72 -19.74 28.42
C ASP A 230 -8.09 -21.20 28.04
N CYS A 231 -7.24 -21.90 27.25
CA CYS A 231 -7.37 -23.30 26.86
C CYS A 231 -6.33 -24.17 27.63
#